data_5ed7e46b4cf5a8af897b8d5b2d0aa1d7
#
_entry.id   5ed7e46b4cf5a8af897b8d5b2d0aa1d7
#
_cell.length_a   1.000
_cell.length_b   1.000
_cell.length_c   1.000
_cell.angle_alpha   90.00
_cell.angle_beta   90.00
_cell.angle_gamma   90.00
#
_symmetry.space_group_name_H-M   'P 1'
#
loop_
_entity.id
_entity.type
_entity.pdbx_description
1 polymer ?
#
loop_
_entity_poly.entity_id
_entity_poly.type
_entity_poly.pdbx_seq_one_letter_code
_entity_poly.pdbx_strand_id
1 'polypeptide(L)'
;MIGNISFTPDGWEDYVSWLGEDKRTLKKILKLIEDITRNGYTGIGHPEPLKDNLSGYWSREIDDKNRIVFRVDEGNLEITQCGSHYRDK
;
A
#
# COMPACT_ATOMS: atom_id res chain seq x y z
N MET A 1 -8.96 10.72 -10.89
CA MET A 1 -7.50 10.58 -10.93
C MET A 1 -6.90 10.88 -9.56
N ILE A 2 -5.93 10.08 -9.17
CA ILE A 2 -5.28 10.29 -7.87
C ILE A 2 -4.31 11.47 -7.99
N GLY A 3 -4.51 12.48 -7.16
CA GLY A 3 -3.68 13.68 -7.17
C GLY A 3 -2.77 13.84 -5.97
N ASN A 4 -3.04 13.09 -4.91
CA ASN A 4 -2.25 13.16 -3.69
C ASN A 4 -1.90 11.77 -3.19
N ILE A 5 -0.74 11.65 -2.55
CA ILE A 5 -0.31 10.42 -1.89
C ILE A 5 -0.02 10.77 -0.45
N SER A 6 -0.61 10.04 0.47
CA SER A 6 -0.38 10.25 1.88
C SER A 6 -0.13 8.91 2.58
N PHE A 7 0.49 8.98 3.74
CA PHE A 7 0.74 7.82 4.59
C PHE A 7 0.15 8.08 5.96
N THR A 8 -0.45 7.06 6.54
CA THR A 8 -0.75 7.12 7.97
C THR A 8 0.58 6.99 8.73
N PRO A 9 0.63 7.32 10.02
CA PRO A 9 1.85 7.12 10.80
C PRO A 9 2.37 5.68 10.71
N ASP A 10 1.49 4.69 10.77
CA ASP A 10 1.90 3.29 10.64
C ASP A 10 2.46 2.98 9.26
N GLY A 11 1.79 3.46 8.21
CA GLY A 11 2.26 3.26 6.85
C GLY A 11 3.61 3.90 6.62
N TRP A 12 3.79 5.09 7.15
CA TRP A 12 5.06 5.81 7.04
C TRP A 12 6.17 5.07 7.76
N GLU A 13 5.91 4.57 8.96
CA GLU A 13 6.89 3.80 9.72
C GLU A 13 7.32 2.55 8.97
N ASP A 14 6.36 1.83 8.38
CA ASP A 14 6.66 0.66 7.56
C ASP A 14 7.53 1.03 6.38
N TYR A 15 7.15 2.09 5.66
CA TYR A 15 7.89 2.53 4.48
C TYR A 15 9.32 2.88 4.83
N VAL A 16 9.52 3.66 5.89
CA VAL A 16 10.84 4.10 6.33
C VAL A 16 11.71 2.90 6.72
N SER A 17 11.09 1.85 7.29
CA SER A 17 11.84 0.68 7.71
C SER A 17 12.54 -0.03 6.54
N TRP A 18 12.02 0.13 5.32
CA TRP A 18 12.63 -0.49 4.14
C TRP A 18 13.81 0.28 3.58
N LEU A 19 13.95 1.56 3.91
CA LEU A 19 14.97 2.41 3.29
C LEU A 19 16.39 1.94 3.53
N GLY A 20 16.67 1.36 4.68
CA GLY A 20 18.00 0.90 5.02
C GLY A 20 18.22 -0.60 4.92
N GLU A 21 17.19 -1.36 4.59
CA GLU A 21 17.27 -2.81 4.66
C GLU A 21 17.31 -3.51 3.31
N ASP A 22 16.36 -3.23 2.45
CA ASP A 22 16.20 -4.01 1.22
C ASP A 22 15.77 -3.12 0.06
N LYS A 23 16.75 -2.78 -0.76
CA LYS A 23 16.51 -1.92 -1.91
C LYS A 23 15.58 -2.53 -2.94
N ARG A 24 15.60 -3.85 -3.06
CA ARG A 24 14.73 -4.54 -4.02
C ARG A 24 13.27 -4.42 -3.59
N THR A 25 13.01 -4.64 -2.32
CA THR A 25 11.66 -4.51 -1.79
C THR A 25 11.17 -3.08 -1.89
N LEU A 26 12.05 -2.13 -1.56
CA LEU A 26 11.70 -0.71 -1.69
C LEU A 26 11.31 -0.35 -3.12
N LYS A 27 12.07 -0.82 -4.11
CA LYS A 27 11.74 -0.58 -5.51
C LYS A 27 10.39 -1.16 -5.89
N LYS A 28 10.08 -2.34 -5.36
CA LYS A 28 8.79 -2.97 -5.63
C LYS A 28 7.65 -2.16 -5.02
N ILE A 29 7.84 -1.65 -3.82
CA ILE A 29 6.84 -0.80 -3.16
C ILE A 29 6.59 0.45 -3.99
N LEU A 30 7.65 1.11 -4.44
CA LEU A 30 7.52 2.32 -5.25
C LEU A 30 6.81 2.04 -6.57
N LYS A 31 7.10 0.91 -7.19
CA LYS A 31 6.45 0.51 -8.42
C LYS A 31 4.95 0.27 -8.20
N LEU A 32 4.60 -0.36 -7.09
CA LEU A 32 3.20 -0.58 -6.76
C LEU A 32 2.47 0.73 -6.51
N ILE A 33 3.09 1.65 -5.77
CA ILE A 33 2.50 2.96 -5.52
C ILE A 33 2.25 3.69 -6.84
N GLU A 34 3.22 3.65 -7.76
CA GLU A 34 3.06 4.26 -9.07
C GLU A 34 1.90 3.63 -9.83
N ASP A 35 1.81 2.31 -9.81
CA ASP A 35 0.72 1.63 -10.50
C ASP A 35 -0.64 1.96 -9.88
N ILE A 36 -0.71 2.05 -8.56
CA ILE A 36 -1.94 2.43 -7.88
C ILE A 36 -2.37 3.84 -8.30
N THR A 37 -1.44 4.77 -8.41
CA THR A 37 -1.79 6.14 -8.79
C THR A 37 -2.38 6.21 -10.19
N ARG A 38 -2.01 5.28 -11.05
CA ARG A 38 -2.53 5.23 -12.42
C ARG A 38 -3.81 4.42 -12.54
N ASN A 39 -3.88 3.30 -11.85
CA ASN A 39 -4.92 2.30 -12.07
C ASN A 39 -5.88 2.08 -10.91
N GLY A 40 -5.59 2.65 -9.75
CA GLY A 40 -6.48 2.53 -8.59
C GLY A 40 -6.58 1.10 -8.09
N TYR A 41 -7.76 0.52 -8.21
CA TYR A 41 -8.04 -0.80 -7.67
C TYR A 41 -7.77 -1.96 -8.63
N THR A 42 -7.18 -1.67 -9.78
CA THR A 42 -6.78 -2.71 -10.74
C THR A 42 -5.29 -2.55 -11.05
N GLY A 43 -4.65 -3.62 -11.47
CA GLY A 43 -3.25 -3.54 -11.86
C GLY A 43 -2.41 -4.67 -11.27
N ILE A 44 -1.12 -4.41 -11.13
CA ILE A 44 -0.18 -5.44 -10.68
C ILE A 44 -0.29 -5.72 -9.18
N GLY A 45 0.23 -6.85 -8.74
CA GLY A 45 0.29 -7.18 -7.32
C GLY A 45 -0.99 -7.78 -6.76
N HIS A 46 -1.83 -8.36 -7.59
CA HIS A 46 -3.05 -9.04 -7.17
C HIS A 46 -3.92 -8.17 -6.25
N PRO A 47 -4.48 -7.06 -6.79
CA PRO A 47 -5.34 -6.19 -6.00
C PRO A 47 -6.50 -6.96 -5.36
N GLU A 48 -6.73 -6.73 -4.09
CA GLU A 48 -7.74 -7.45 -3.34
C GLU A 48 -8.44 -6.53 -2.35
N PRO A 49 -9.79 -6.49 -2.36
CA PRO A 49 -10.51 -5.71 -1.35
C PRO A 49 -10.45 -6.44 -0.01
N LEU A 50 -10.33 -5.68 1.06
CA LEU A 50 -10.29 -6.23 2.40
C LEU A 50 -11.68 -6.19 3.04
N LYS A 51 -11.84 -6.93 4.14
CA LYS A 51 -13.14 -7.13 4.77
C LYS A 51 -13.11 -6.76 6.24
N ASP A 52 -14.28 -6.78 6.86
CA ASP A 52 -14.46 -6.55 8.30
C ASP A 52 -13.88 -5.20 8.73
N ASN A 53 -12.96 -5.18 9.67
CA ASN A 53 -12.39 -3.93 10.18
C ASN A 53 -11.64 -3.13 9.14
N LEU A 54 -11.24 -3.78 8.05
CA LEU A 54 -10.52 -3.14 6.96
C LEU A 54 -11.39 -2.94 5.72
N SER A 55 -12.70 -3.05 5.87
CA SER A 55 -13.64 -2.79 4.79
C SER A 55 -13.41 -1.39 4.21
N GLY A 56 -13.35 -1.31 2.88
CA GLY A 56 -13.04 -0.06 2.19
C GLY A 56 -11.57 0.11 1.84
N TYR A 57 -10.74 -0.74 2.40
CA TYR A 57 -9.32 -0.77 2.07
C TYR A 57 -9.03 -1.89 1.08
N TRP A 58 -7.92 -1.76 0.37
CA TRP A 58 -7.46 -2.74 -0.60
C TRP A 58 -6.01 -3.07 -0.31
N SER A 59 -5.56 -4.22 -0.80
CA SER A 59 -4.16 -4.59 -0.67
C SER A 59 -3.60 -5.01 -2.01
N ARG A 60 -2.28 -4.86 -2.14
CA ARG A 60 -1.52 -5.43 -3.25
C ARG A 60 -0.30 -6.10 -2.69
N GLU A 61 0.09 -7.22 -3.31
CA GLU A 61 1.26 -7.98 -2.86
C GLU A 61 2.55 -7.29 -3.22
N ILE A 62 3.43 -7.15 -2.24
CA ILE A 62 4.79 -6.73 -2.47
C ILE A 62 5.61 -7.98 -2.76
N ASP A 63 5.43 -9.00 -1.92
CA ASP A 63 6.05 -10.32 -2.08
C ASP A 63 5.19 -11.34 -1.33
N ASP A 64 5.71 -12.55 -1.11
CA ASP A 64 4.95 -13.62 -0.46
C ASP A 64 4.48 -13.26 0.95
N LYS A 65 5.19 -12.39 1.64
CA LYS A 65 4.92 -12.07 3.03
C LYS A 65 4.36 -10.66 3.22
N ASN A 66 4.69 -9.75 2.33
CA ASN A 66 4.42 -8.35 2.54
C ASN A 66 3.38 -7.81 1.59
N ARG A 67 2.54 -6.92 2.10
CA ARG A 67 1.48 -6.28 1.31
C ARG A 67 1.45 -4.79 1.59
N ILE A 68 1.04 -4.04 0.57
CA ILE A 68 0.71 -2.63 0.74
C ILE A 68 -0.81 -2.55 0.94
N VAL A 69 -1.23 -1.87 2.00
CA VAL A 69 -2.65 -1.68 2.30
C VAL A 69 -2.97 -0.20 2.14
N PHE A 70 -4.02 0.08 1.40
CA PHE A 70 -4.34 1.45 1.01
C PHE A 70 -5.82 1.64 0.75
N ARG A 71 -6.23 2.90 0.64
CA ARG A 71 -7.54 3.25 0.11
C ARG A 71 -7.40 4.52 -0.70
N VAL A 72 -8.35 4.74 -1.61
CA VAL A 72 -8.40 5.96 -2.39
C VAL A 72 -9.67 6.71 -2.00
N ASP A 73 -9.51 7.95 -1.59
CA ASP A 73 -10.62 8.77 -1.13
C ASP A 73 -10.48 10.17 -1.71
N GLU A 74 -11.43 10.54 -2.55
CA GLU A 74 -11.46 11.86 -3.20
C GLU A 74 -10.12 12.26 -3.84
N GLY A 75 -9.54 11.34 -4.59
CA GLY A 75 -8.27 11.60 -5.26
C GLY A 75 -7.05 11.51 -4.39
N ASN A 76 -7.20 11.12 -3.13
CA ASN A 76 -6.08 10.92 -2.22
C ASN A 76 -5.82 9.43 -2.03
N LEU A 77 -4.62 9.00 -2.34
CA LEU A 77 -4.16 7.65 -2.05
C LEU A 77 -3.58 7.65 -0.64
N GLU A 78 -4.23 6.94 0.27
CA GLU A 78 -3.75 6.82 1.64
C GLU A 78 -3.17 5.44 1.85
N ILE A 79 -1.90 5.38 2.23
CA ILE A 79 -1.18 4.13 2.48
C ILE A 79 -1.09 3.91 3.98
N THR A 80 -1.66 2.81 4.45
CA THR A 80 -1.71 2.52 5.89
C THR A 80 -0.72 1.45 6.32
N GLN A 81 -0.18 0.69 5.37
CA GLN A 81 0.72 -0.40 5.70
C GLN A 81 1.56 -0.79 4.48
N CYS A 82 2.81 -1.12 4.73
CA CYS A 82 3.71 -1.71 3.73
C CYS A 82 4.50 -2.81 4.41
N GLY A 83 3.82 -3.84 4.91
CA GLY A 83 4.49 -4.85 5.71
C GLY A 83 3.78 -6.18 5.71
N SER A 84 4.16 -7.03 6.63
CA SER A 84 3.79 -8.44 6.64
C SER A 84 2.51 -8.76 7.42
N HIS A 85 1.92 -7.80 8.09
CA HIS A 85 0.73 -8.07 8.88
C HIS A 85 -0.27 -6.93 8.73
N TYR A 86 -1.53 -7.26 8.89
CA TYR A 86 -2.58 -6.26 8.89
C TYR A 86 -2.73 -5.69 10.31
N ARG A 87 -2.80 -4.35 10.37
CA ARG A 87 -3.05 -3.69 11.63
C ARG A 87 -4.55 -3.50 11.79
N ASP A 88 -5.08 -4.09 12.83
CA ASP A 88 -6.49 -4.04 13.13
C ASP A 88 -6.76 -2.87 14.07
N LYS A 89 -7.48 -1.90 13.58
CA LYS A 89 -7.76 -0.69 14.35
C LYS A 89 -9.16 -0.70 14.89
#